data_b12c82c12d507e689a0056c6c9a83965
#
_entry.id   b12c82c12d507e689a0056c6c9a83965
#
_cell.length_a   1.000
_cell.length_b   1.000
_cell.length_c   1.000
_cell.angle_alpha   90.00
_cell.angle_beta   90.00
_cell.angle_gamma   90.00
#
_symmetry.space_group_name_H-M   'P 1'
#
loop_
_entity.id
_entity.type
_entity.pdbx_description
1 polymer ?
#
loop_
_entity_poly.entity_id
_entity_poly.type
_entity_poly.pdbx_seq_one_letter_code
_entity_poly.pdbx_strand_id
1 'polypeptide(L)'
;MYLKFLFILMIVLLNGCSGNEHKQFSGYVEGENIYLASPFYGVLNFLKVQRGQHVKRGELLYRLDPNPQQMNISSIEGELAQAQSQLADLKKPRRLQEIEAIEAQIQQTNAQITLADIRVSRYQKLVDKQASDIDSLDAALAYLQQQKELKAQYEANLALAKLGSREDLIKGQQGVVDSLMAKLHVAQWELAQKTIYAPAEGIIFDTYYLQGEYVAAQQPVLSLLTPENIRIEFFVPLAFLNQLRVGQQISFACEGCQKRNSAIISYISPDAEYLPPLVYSRDNNSKLVFRIKAHITNPTLFKPGQPVMVTL
;
A
#
# COMPACT_ATOMS: atom_id res chain seq x y z
N MET A 1 12.17 -91.52 9.55
CA MET A 1 11.03 -90.62 9.22
C MET A 1 11.15 -89.32 10.03
N TYR A 2 11.61 -89.36 11.23
CA TYR A 2 11.77 -88.14 12.11
C TYR A 2 12.85 -87.15 11.65
N LEU A 3 13.92 -87.59 11.05
CA LEU A 3 15.07 -86.74 10.65
C LEU A 3 14.69 -85.85 9.46
N LYS A 4 13.82 -86.27 8.55
CA LYS A 4 13.29 -85.42 7.44
C LYS A 4 12.30 -84.37 7.94
N PHE A 5 11.56 -84.70 8.98
CA PHE A 5 10.60 -83.74 9.59
C PHE A 5 11.31 -82.65 10.36
N LEU A 6 12.43 -82.93 11.03
CA LEU A 6 13.26 -81.95 11.74
C LEU A 6 13.93 -80.99 10.77
N PHE A 7 14.35 -81.47 9.57
CA PHE A 7 14.97 -80.64 8.55
C PHE A 7 13.97 -79.70 7.86
N ILE A 8 12.71 -80.12 7.67
CA ILE A 8 11.64 -79.23 7.17
C ILE A 8 11.21 -78.21 8.20
N LEU A 9 11.18 -78.56 9.48
CA LEU A 9 10.86 -77.60 10.57
C LEU A 9 11.97 -76.54 10.73
N MET A 10 13.24 -76.93 10.49
CA MET A 10 14.37 -75.99 10.56
C MET A 10 14.38 -74.95 9.39
N ILE A 11 13.90 -75.36 8.18
CA ILE A 11 13.77 -74.46 7.01
C ILE A 11 12.62 -73.47 7.17
N VAL A 12 11.57 -73.83 7.89
CA VAL A 12 10.42 -72.85 8.15
C VAL A 12 10.79 -71.85 9.18
N LEU A 13 11.74 -72.12 10.08
CA LEU A 13 12.22 -71.16 11.07
C LEU A 13 13.20 -70.08 10.52
N LEU A 14 13.73 -70.29 9.30
CA LEU A 14 14.68 -69.33 8.67
C LEU A 14 14.00 -68.28 7.79
N ASN A 15 12.68 -68.31 7.60
CA ASN A 15 11.95 -67.28 6.83
C ASN A 15 11.35 -66.13 7.67
N GLY A 16 11.75 -65.96 8.91
CA GLY A 16 11.13 -65.02 9.83
C GLY A 16 11.90 -63.76 10.15
N CYS A 17 12.54 -63.07 9.21
CA CYS A 17 13.03 -61.70 9.42
C CYS A 17 13.23 -60.96 8.11
N SER A 18 12.15 -60.75 7.36
CA SER A 18 12.09 -59.63 6.43
C SER A 18 11.59 -58.41 7.21
N GLY A 19 12.44 -57.91 8.05
CA GLY A 19 12.23 -56.58 8.66
C GLY A 19 12.27 -55.56 7.52
N ASN A 20 11.15 -54.93 7.24
CA ASN A 20 11.13 -53.66 6.48
C ASN A 20 12.03 -52.69 7.25
N GLU A 21 13.27 -52.57 6.87
CA GLU A 21 14.16 -51.55 7.40
C GLU A 21 13.60 -50.20 6.95
N HIS A 22 12.70 -49.62 7.74
CA HIS A 22 12.30 -48.23 7.58
C HIS A 22 13.54 -47.37 7.76
N LYS A 23 14.02 -46.81 6.65
CA LYS A 23 15.20 -45.97 6.67
C LYS A 23 14.87 -44.67 7.37
N GLN A 24 15.66 -44.37 8.39
CA GLN A 24 15.51 -43.19 9.23
C GLN A 24 16.58 -42.16 8.89
N PHE A 25 16.17 -40.91 8.82
CA PHE A 25 17.05 -39.77 8.53
C PHE A 25 16.93 -38.75 9.64
N SER A 26 18.07 -38.27 10.11
CA SER A 26 18.12 -37.21 11.12
C SER A 26 17.79 -35.87 10.51
N GLY A 27 17.02 -35.06 11.25
CA GLY A 27 16.64 -33.71 10.89
C GLY A 27 16.29 -32.90 12.14
N TYR A 28 15.77 -31.73 11.90
CA TYR A 28 15.31 -30.83 12.97
C TYR A 28 14.10 -30.00 12.48
N VAL A 29 13.37 -29.45 13.42
CA VAL A 29 12.34 -28.50 13.14
C VAL A 29 12.99 -27.13 12.88
N GLU A 30 12.69 -26.53 11.75
CA GLU A 30 13.12 -25.19 11.34
C GLU A 30 11.96 -24.21 11.38
N GLY A 31 12.22 -22.98 11.79
CA GLY A 31 11.27 -21.88 11.73
C GLY A 31 11.79 -20.77 10.82
N GLU A 32 11.05 -20.40 9.78
CA GLU A 32 11.36 -19.26 8.94
C GLU A 32 10.64 -18.02 9.49
N ASN A 33 11.40 -17.13 10.12
CA ASN A 33 10.86 -15.93 10.74
C ASN A 33 10.51 -14.85 9.70
N ILE A 34 9.39 -14.18 9.90
CA ILE A 34 9.03 -12.94 9.18
C ILE A 34 9.63 -11.78 9.95
N TYR A 35 10.55 -11.05 9.33
CA TYR A 35 11.19 -9.88 9.91
C TYR A 35 10.33 -8.64 9.65
N LEU A 36 9.89 -7.97 10.73
CA LEU A 36 9.01 -6.83 10.65
C LEU A 36 9.81 -5.54 10.83
N ALA A 37 9.89 -4.77 9.75
CA ALA A 37 10.62 -3.52 9.64
C ALA A 37 9.70 -2.41 9.12
N SER A 38 9.97 -1.15 9.50
CA SER A 38 9.40 0.01 8.85
C SER A 38 10.31 0.46 7.70
N PRO A 39 9.77 0.91 6.56
CA PRO A 39 10.58 1.54 5.51
C PRO A 39 11.16 2.89 5.93
N PHE A 40 10.70 3.47 7.05
CA PHE A 40 11.12 4.76 7.58
C PHE A 40 11.82 4.63 8.92
N TYR A 41 12.79 5.50 9.16
CA TYR A 41 13.51 5.60 10.43
C TYR A 41 12.72 6.33 11.50
N GLY A 42 13.09 6.13 12.76
CA GLY A 42 12.54 6.90 13.89
C GLY A 42 12.85 6.27 15.23
N VAL A 43 12.55 7.00 16.30
CA VAL A 43 12.63 6.46 17.67
C VAL A 43 11.47 5.48 17.88
N LEU A 44 11.75 4.34 18.49
CA LEU A 44 10.74 3.36 18.88
C LEU A 44 9.95 3.90 20.08
N ASN A 45 8.85 4.61 19.81
CA ASN A 45 8.05 5.24 20.86
C ASN A 45 7.19 4.26 21.65
N PHE A 46 6.80 3.16 21.01
CA PHE A 46 5.90 2.20 21.62
C PHE A 46 6.16 0.80 21.10
N LEU A 47 6.39 -0.14 22.01
CA LEU A 47 6.51 -1.58 21.76
C LEU A 47 5.49 -2.29 22.65
N LYS A 48 4.42 -2.84 22.02
CA LYS A 48 3.30 -3.44 22.74
C LYS A 48 3.52 -4.91 23.11
N VAL A 49 4.44 -5.58 22.43
CA VAL A 49 4.61 -7.02 22.48
C VAL A 49 5.96 -7.43 23.09
N GLN A 50 6.02 -8.65 23.60
CA GLN A 50 7.20 -9.23 24.20
C GLN A 50 7.57 -10.54 23.47
N ARG A 51 8.85 -10.93 23.57
CA ARG A 51 9.35 -12.22 23.09
C ARG A 51 8.52 -13.38 23.66
N GLY A 52 8.11 -14.32 22.81
CA GLY A 52 7.27 -15.46 23.15
C GLY A 52 5.77 -15.17 23.21
N GLN A 53 5.34 -13.94 23.05
CA GLN A 53 3.92 -13.57 23.06
C GLN A 53 3.22 -14.02 21.77
N HIS A 54 2.03 -14.61 21.92
CA HIS A 54 1.12 -14.86 20.80
C HIS A 54 0.41 -13.58 20.35
N VAL A 55 0.36 -13.36 19.06
CA VAL A 55 -0.32 -12.23 18.43
C VAL A 55 -1.25 -12.69 17.33
N LYS A 56 -2.35 -11.95 17.13
CA LYS A 56 -3.32 -12.19 16.06
C LYS A 56 -3.02 -11.30 14.86
N ARG A 57 -3.45 -11.72 13.68
CA ARG A 57 -3.39 -10.89 12.48
C ARG A 57 -4.07 -9.52 12.71
N GLY A 58 -3.40 -8.43 12.33
CA GLY A 58 -3.88 -7.06 12.52
C GLY A 58 -3.66 -6.49 13.93
N GLU A 59 -3.05 -7.22 14.84
CA GLU A 59 -2.70 -6.72 16.16
C GLU A 59 -1.54 -5.72 16.07
N LEU A 60 -1.66 -4.57 16.80
CA LEU A 60 -0.61 -3.56 16.86
C LEU A 60 0.62 -4.11 17.58
N LEU A 61 1.77 -4.05 16.94
CA LEU A 61 3.03 -4.54 17.48
C LEU A 61 3.91 -3.41 18.02
N TYR A 62 4.20 -2.42 17.19
CA TYR A 62 5.01 -1.28 17.59
C TYR A 62 4.72 -0.04 16.75
N ARG A 63 5.19 1.10 17.23
CA ARG A 63 5.09 2.39 16.55
C ARG A 63 6.37 3.21 16.72
N LEU A 64 6.87 3.72 15.61
CA LEU A 64 7.95 4.70 15.58
C LEU A 64 7.40 6.12 15.78
N ASP A 65 8.28 7.04 16.16
CA ASP A 65 7.92 8.46 16.31
C ASP A 65 7.31 9.04 15.02
N PRO A 66 6.08 9.51 15.04
CA PRO A 66 5.37 10.03 13.88
C PRO A 66 5.76 11.46 13.49
N ASN A 67 6.48 12.18 14.35
CA ASN A 67 6.60 13.65 14.27
C ASN A 67 7.05 14.20 12.92
N PRO A 68 8.13 13.73 12.27
CA PRO A 68 8.55 14.30 10.98
C PRO A 68 7.45 14.20 9.92
N GLN A 69 6.78 13.04 9.81
CA GLN A 69 5.72 12.80 8.83
C GLN A 69 4.44 13.58 9.18
N GLN A 70 4.10 13.66 10.47
CA GLN A 70 2.94 14.41 10.91
C GLN A 70 3.07 15.91 10.60
N MET A 71 4.27 16.50 10.80
CA MET A 71 4.55 17.88 10.45
C MET A 71 4.46 18.12 8.94
N ASN A 72 4.98 17.17 8.14
CA ASN A 72 4.89 17.23 6.68
C ASN A 72 3.43 17.21 6.20
N ILE A 73 2.58 16.36 6.78
CA ILE A 73 1.14 16.31 6.50
C ILE A 73 0.51 17.68 6.78
N SER A 74 0.77 18.27 7.95
CA SER A 74 0.20 19.58 8.32
C SER A 74 0.64 20.70 7.37
N SER A 75 1.89 20.65 6.88
CA SER A 75 2.37 21.61 5.87
C SER A 75 1.61 21.47 4.55
N ILE A 76 1.46 20.23 4.05
CA ILE A 76 0.74 19.97 2.80
C ILE A 76 -0.75 20.32 2.92
N GLU A 77 -1.37 20.06 4.07
CA GLU A 77 -2.76 20.46 4.35
C GLU A 77 -2.93 21.98 4.27
N GLY A 78 -1.96 22.74 4.80
CA GLY A 78 -1.94 24.20 4.68
C GLY A 78 -1.83 24.69 3.23
N GLU A 79 -0.93 24.11 2.46
CA GLU A 79 -0.77 24.41 1.03
C GLU A 79 -2.04 24.06 0.23
N LEU A 80 -2.65 22.91 0.52
CA LEU A 80 -3.89 22.46 -0.10
C LEU A 80 -5.05 23.41 0.19
N ALA A 81 -5.20 23.84 1.44
CA ALA A 81 -6.23 24.81 1.84
C ALA A 81 -6.05 26.15 1.11
N GLN A 82 -4.81 26.62 0.95
CA GLN A 82 -4.49 27.83 0.19
C GLN A 82 -4.89 27.65 -1.30
N ALA A 83 -4.48 26.54 -1.93
CA ALA A 83 -4.79 26.28 -3.34
C ALA A 83 -6.30 26.14 -3.59
N GLN A 84 -7.04 25.50 -2.68
CA GLN A 84 -8.50 25.40 -2.73
C GLN A 84 -9.18 26.78 -2.61
N SER A 85 -8.66 27.64 -1.72
CA SER A 85 -9.18 29.00 -1.57
C SER A 85 -8.97 29.81 -2.83
N GLN A 86 -7.81 29.70 -3.49
CA GLN A 86 -7.51 30.34 -4.77
C GLN A 86 -8.43 29.82 -5.88
N LEU A 87 -8.67 28.50 -5.94
CA LEU A 87 -9.60 27.90 -6.90
C LEU A 87 -11.02 28.40 -6.69
N ALA A 88 -11.45 28.48 -5.44
CA ALA A 88 -12.77 29.03 -5.09
C ALA A 88 -12.92 30.50 -5.50
N ASP A 89 -11.86 31.30 -5.35
CA ASP A 89 -11.86 32.69 -5.77
C ASP A 89 -11.91 32.84 -7.28
N LEU A 90 -11.14 32.04 -8.02
CA LEU A 90 -11.20 32.01 -9.50
C LEU A 90 -12.57 31.62 -10.07
N LYS A 91 -13.35 30.81 -9.35
CA LYS A 91 -14.71 30.40 -9.75
C LYS A 91 -15.77 31.47 -9.45
N LYS A 92 -15.44 32.49 -8.65
CA LYS A 92 -16.39 33.57 -8.34
C LYS A 92 -16.46 34.55 -9.49
N PRO A 93 -17.66 35.10 -9.81
CA PRO A 93 -17.80 36.30 -10.63
C PRO A 93 -17.12 37.47 -9.93
N ARG A 94 -16.96 38.59 -10.64
CA ARG A 94 -16.53 39.87 -10.03
C ARG A 94 -17.40 40.22 -8.84
N ARG A 95 -16.86 41.09 -7.96
CA ARG A 95 -17.60 41.52 -6.77
C ARG A 95 -18.93 42.14 -7.16
N LEU A 96 -19.97 41.87 -6.38
CA LEU A 96 -21.32 42.33 -6.64
C LEU A 96 -21.37 43.86 -6.90
N GLN A 97 -20.60 44.66 -6.12
CA GLN A 97 -20.53 46.11 -6.27
C GLN A 97 -19.95 46.54 -7.62
N GLU A 98 -19.01 45.79 -8.19
CA GLU A 98 -18.46 46.09 -9.53
C GLU A 98 -19.50 45.82 -10.62
N ILE A 99 -20.28 44.75 -10.48
CA ILE A 99 -21.38 44.43 -11.38
C ILE A 99 -22.47 45.48 -11.31
N GLU A 100 -22.89 45.86 -10.10
CA GLU A 100 -23.90 46.94 -9.87
C GLU A 100 -23.45 48.28 -10.44
N ALA A 101 -22.15 48.65 -10.33
CA ALA A 101 -21.63 49.87 -10.93
C ALA A 101 -21.74 49.85 -12.47
N ILE A 102 -21.46 48.72 -13.13
CA ILE A 102 -21.62 48.59 -14.59
C ILE A 102 -23.11 48.65 -14.97
N GLU A 103 -23.98 48.01 -14.20
CA GLU A 103 -25.43 48.05 -14.42
C GLU A 103 -25.99 49.50 -14.29
N ALA A 104 -25.51 50.27 -13.33
CA ALA A 104 -25.83 51.69 -13.19
C ALA A 104 -25.37 52.53 -14.40
N GLN A 105 -24.19 52.25 -14.98
CA GLN A 105 -23.70 52.90 -16.21
C GLN A 105 -24.60 52.56 -17.41
N ILE A 106 -25.08 51.35 -17.53
CA ILE A 106 -26.03 50.95 -18.57
C ILE A 106 -27.34 51.70 -18.42
N GLN A 107 -27.88 51.86 -17.21
CA GLN A 107 -29.11 52.59 -16.95
C GLN A 107 -28.93 54.09 -17.27
N GLN A 108 -27.80 54.70 -16.89
CA GLN A 108 -27.48 56.06 -17.25
C GLN A 108 -27.45 56.26 -18.77
N THR A 109 -26.79 55.37 -19.48
CA THR A 109 -26.70 55.41 -20.96
C THR A 109 -28.05 55.19 -21.62
N ASN A 110 -28.92 54.32 -21.09
CA ASN A 110 -30.30 54.18 -21.56
C ASN A 110 -31.08 55.46 -21.44
N ALA A 111 -30.93 56.22 -20.33
CA ALA A 111 -31.60 57.53 -20.22
C ALA A 111 -31.08 58.53 -21.26
N GLN A 112 -29.77 58.51 -21.58
CA GLN A 112 -29.17 59.36 -22.61
C GLN A 112 -29.63 58.99 -23.99
N ILE A 113 -29.78 57.68 -24.32
CA ILE A 113 -30.37 57.18 -25.58
C ILE A 113 -31.80 57.68 -25.74
N THR A 114 -32.61 57.56 -24.68
CA THR A 114 -34.00 58.06 -24.70
C THR A 114 -34.05 59.56 -25.00
N LEU A 115 -33.19 60.34 -24.35
CA LEU A 115 -33.10 61.77 -24.60
C LEU A 115 -32.63 62.09 -26.04
N ALA A 116 -31.62 61.36 -26.55
CA ALA A 116 -31.11 61.50 -27.89
C ALA A 116 -32.19 61.16 -28.95
N ASP A 117 -32.97 60.10 -28.72
CA ASP A 117 -34.07 59.69 -29.62
C ASP A 117 -35.16 60.73 -29.69
N ILE A 118 -35.54 61.33 -28.57
CA ILE A 118 -36.46 62.45 -28.54
C ILE A 118 -35.92 63.66 -29.36
N ARG A 119 -34.59 63.93 -29.22
CA ARG A 119 -33.96 65.00 -30.01
C ARG A 119 -34.00 64.72 -31.51
N VAL A 120 -33.64 63.52 -31.93
CA VAL A 120 -33.72 63.06 -33.35
C VAL A 120 -35.13 63.25 -33.86
N SER A 121 -36.15 62.75 -33.15
CA SER A 121 -37.56 62.85 -33.53
C SER A 121 -38.01 64.32 -33.65
N ARG A 122 -37.48 65.23 -32.78
CA ARG A 122 -37.78 66.66 -32.86
C ARG A 122 -37.12 67.28 -34.07
N TYR A 123 -35.84 67.07 -34.35
CA TYR A 123 -35.13 67.65 -35.48
C TYR A 123 -35.69 67.14 -36.81
N GLN A 124 -36.05 65.85 -36.88
CA GLN A 124 -36.71 65.28 -38.07
C GLN A 124 -38.01 66.05 -38.44
N LYS A 125 -38.86 66.33 -37.44
CA LYS A 125 -40.10 67.10 -37.66
C LYS A 125 -39.83 68.58 -38.01
N LEU A 126 -38.73 69.16 -37.60
CA LEU A 126 -38.33 70.53 -37.91
C LEU A 126 -37.78 70.59 -39.34
N VAL A 127 -36.99 69.65 -39.77
CA VAL A 127 -36.44 69.53 -41.14
C VAL A 127 -37.60 69.33 -42.11
N ASP A 128 -38.53 68.39 -41.78
CA ASP A 128 -39.74 68.16 -42.64
C ASP A 128 -40.55 69.41 -42.82
N LYS A 129 -40.54 70.35 -41.88
CA LYS A 129 -41.24 71.65 -41.98
C LYS A 129 -40.35 72.77 -42.48
N GLN A 130 -39.15 72.51 -42.98
CA GLN A 130 -38.15 73.50 -43.44
C GLN A 130 -37.77 74.50 -42.35
N ALA A 131 -37.88 74.20 -41.04
CA ALA A 131 -37.61 74.99 -39.90
C ALA A 131 -36.29 74.72 -39.21
N SER A 132 -35.47 73.79 -39.75
CA SER A 132 -34.10 73.45 -39.28
C SER A 132 -33.26 72.99 -40.46
N ASP A 133 -31.93 73.03 -40.29
CA ASP A 133 -30.95 72.52 -41.22
C ASP A 133 -30.77 70.96 -41.09
N ILE A 134 -30.28 70.33 -42.13
CA ILE A 134 -30.02 68.91 -42.19
C ILE A 134 -28.85 68.55 -41.28
N ASP A 135 -27.85 69.41 -41.16
CA ASP A 135 -26.68 69.21 -40.36
C ASP A 135 -27.03 69.00 -38.87
N SER A 136 -28.05 69.68 -38.35
CA SER A 136 -28.56 69.52 -36.98
C SER A 136 -29.23 68.15 -36.77
N LEU A 137 -29.91 67.59 -37.78
CA LEU A 137 -30.46 66.24 -37.75
C LEU A 137 -29.34 65.18 -37.77
N ASP A 138 -28.36 65.37 -38.66
CA ASP A 138 -27.23 64.44 -38.78
C ASP A 138 -26.39 64.40 -37.49
N ALA A 139 -26.15 65.56 -36.87
CA ALA A 139 -25.50 65.63 -35.57
C ALA A 139 -26.27 64.89 -34.46
N ALA A 140 -27.63 65.00 -34.45
CA ALA A 140 -28.46 64.29 -33.49
C ALA A 140 -28.47 62.77 -33.71
N LEU A 141 -28.47 62.34 -34.97
CA LEU A 141 -28.38 60.92 -35.35
C LEU A 141 -26.99 60.33 -34.92
N ALA A 142 -25.91 61.08 -35.24
CA ALA A 142 -24.59 60.66 -34.88
C ALA A 142 -24.44 60.52 -33.33
N TYR A 143 -25.00 61.47 -32.57
CA TYR A 143 -25.00 61.37 -31.09
C TYR A 143 -25.84 60.18 -30.60
N LEU A 144 -27.02 59.95 -31.17
CA LEU A 144 -27.82 58.74 -30.83
C LEU A 144 -27.04 57.46 -31.07
N GLN A 145 -26.38 57.37 -32.21
CA GLN A 145 -25.58 56.21 -32.55
C GLN A 145 -24.41 56.02 -31.53
N GLN A 146 -23.72 57.11 -31.24
CA GLN A 146 -22.65 57.09 -30.25
C GLN A 146 -23.12 56.56 -28.88
N GLN A 147 -24.30 56.96 -28.38
CA GLN A 147 -24.84 56.46 -27.12
C GLN A 147 -25.22 54.95 -27.20
N LYS A 148 -25.74 54.50 -28.36
CA LYS A 148 -26.03 53.06 -28.58
C LYS A 148 -24.75 52.23 -28.53
N GLU A 149 -23.68 52.69 -29.17
CA GLU A 149 -22.40 51.99 -29.14
C GLU A 149 -21.81 51.96 -27.72
N LEU A 150 -21.90 53.04 -26.97
CA LEU A 150 -21.47 53.11 -25.58
C LEU A 150 -22.25 52.13 -24.69
N LYS A 151 -23.56 52.01 -24.89
CA LYS A 151 -24.37 51.00 -24.20
C LYS A 151 -23.89 49.60 -24.54
N ALA A 152 -23.67 49.25 -25.81
CA ALA A 152 -23.17 47.97 -26.23
C ALA A 152 -21.80 47.64 -25.56
N GLN A 153 -20.92 48.62 -25.44
CA GLN A 153 -19.65 48.47 -24.72
C GLN A 153 -19.87 48.10 -23.26
N TYR A 154 -20.75 48.78 -22.52
CA TYR A 154 -21.04 48.46 -21.11
C TYR A 154 -21.73 47.11 -20.97
N GLU A 155 -22.61 46.71 -21.88
CA GLU A 155 -23.24 45.39 -21.89
C GLU A 155 -22.20 44.29 -22.10
N ALA A 156 -21.21 44.47 -23.00
CA ALA A 156 -20.11 43.55 -23.19
C ALA A 156 -19.23 43.46 -21.93
N ASN A 157 -18.95 44.61 -21.27
CA ASN A 157 -18.21 44.63 -20.00
C ASN A 157 -18.98 43.92 -18.88
N LEU A 158 -20.30 44.05 -18.82
CA LEU A 158 -21.16 43.34 -17.87
C LEU A 158 -21.12 41.83 -18.10
N ALA A 159 -21.19 41.39 -19.35
CA ALA A 159 -21.07 40.01 -19.69
C ALA A 159 -19.72 39.40 -19.24
N LEU A 160 -18.62 40.14 -19.50
CA LEU A 160 -17.29 39.72 -19.03
C LEU A 160 -17.19 39.72 -17.50
N ALA A 161 -17.84 40.71 -16.81
CA ALA A 161 -17.82 40.78 -15.36
C ALA A 161 -18.60 39.62 -14.69
N LYS A 162 -19.65 39.13 -15.35
CA LYS A 162 -20.45 37.99 -14.89
C LYS A 162 -19.80 36.62 -15.19
N LEU A 163 -18.90 36.57 -16.18
CA LEU A 163 -18.07 35.38 -16.40
C LEU A 163 -17.00 35.37 -15.31
N GLY A 164 -16.75 34.17 -14.71
CA GLY A 164 -15.59 33.95 -13.85
C GLY A 164 -14.27 34.07 -14.61
N SER A 165 -13.17 33.65 -13.99
CA SER A 165 -11.87 33.56 -14.65
C SER A 165 -11.91 32.62 -15.86
N ARG A 166 -10.93 32.77 -16.78
CA ARG A 166 -10.82 31.89 -17.95
C ARG A 166 -10.81 30.43 -17.50
N GLU A 167 -11.53 29.58 -18.23
CA GLU A 167 -11.67 28.15 -17.94
C GLU A 167 -10.31 27.47 -17.78
N ASP A 168 -9.33 27.85 -18.58
CA ASP A 168 -7.98 27.31 -18.52
C ASP A 168 -7.25 27.66 -17.20
N LEU A 169 -7.48 28.84 -16.63
CA LEU A 169 -6.95 29.21 -15.33
C LEU A 169 -7.57 28.38 -14.20
N ILE A 170 -8.88 28.15 -14.28
CA ILE A 170 -9.61 27.29 -13.33
C ILE A 170 -9.09 25.85 -13.43
N LYS A 171 -8.93 25.32 -14.64
CA LYS A 171 -8.36 23.98 -14.87
C LYS A 171 -6.92 23.89 -14.37
N GLY A 172 -6.10 24.89 -14.64
CA GLY A 172 -4.73 24.94 -14.15
C GLY A 172 -4.66 24.92 -12.61
N GLN A 173 -5.47 25.75 -11.93
CA GLN A 173 -5.54 25.76 -10.48
C GLN A 173 -6.15 24.46 -9.91
N GLN A 174 -7.12 23.83 -10.60
CA GLN A 174 -7.63 22.51 -10.23
C GLN A 174 -6.50 21.47 -10.26
N GLY A 175 -5.64 21.50 -11.30
CA GLY A 175 -4.47 20.62 -11.39
C GLY A 175 -3.49 20.78 -10.22
N VAL A 176 -3.33 22.02 -9.70
CA VAL A 176 -2.53 22.28 -8.47
C VAL A 176 -3.18 21.61 -7.26
N VAL A 177 -4.49 21.77 -7.08
CA VAL A 177 -5.25 21.12 -5.99
C VAL A 177 -5.10 19.60 -6.06
N ASP A 178 -5.28 19.02 -7.23
CA ASP A 178 -5.19 17.56 -7.44
C ASP A 178 -3.77 17.04 -7.14
N SER A 179 -2.74 17.78 -7.54
CA SER A 179 -1.34 17.48 -7.22
C SER A 179 -1.06 17.49 -5.72
N LEU A 180 -1.57 18.49 -4.99
CA LEU A 180 -1.41 18.60 -3.54
C LEU A 180 -2.19 17.49 -2.81
N MET A 181 -3.38 17.12 -3.29
CA MET A 181 -4.10 15.94 -2.76
C MET A 181 -3.30 14.65 -2.92
N ALA A 182 -2.67 14.44 -4.08
CA ALA A 182 -1.82 13.29 -4.30
C ALA A 182 -0.60 13.28 -3.34
N LYS A 183 0.05 14.43 -3.13
CA LYS A 183 1.13 14.57 -2.15
C LYS A 183 0.66 14.28 -0.72
N LEU A 184 -0.53 14.73 -0.35
CA LEU A 184 -1.12 14.46 0.96
C LEU A 184 -1.33 12.97 1.18
N HIS A 185 -1.86 12.26 0.19
CA HIS A 185 -2.04 10.81 0.26
C HIS A 185 -0.72 10.07 0.44
N VAL A 186 0.35 10.48 -0.26
CA VAL A 186 1.69 9.90 -0.08
C VAL A 186 2.20 10.12 1.35
N ALA A 187 2.11 11.35 1.87
CA ALA A 187 2.54 11.66 3.22
C ALA A 187 1.75 10.90 4.30
N GLN A 188 0.45 10.71 4.11
CA GLN A 188 -0.40 9.89 4.99
C GLN A 188 0.00 8.42 4.94
N TRP A 189 0.30 7.89 3.76
CA TRP A 189 0.81 6.52 3.61
C TRP A 189 2.15 6.35 4.34
N GLU A 190 3.08 7.29 4.19
CA GLU A 190 4.37 7.27 4.89
C GLU A 190 4.20 7.25 6.42
N LEU A 191 3.28 8.06 6.93
CA LEU A 191 2.94 8.06 8.36
C LEU A 191 2.38 6.72 8.80
N ALA A 192 1.49 6.11 8.01
CA ALA A 192 0.90 4.82 8.32
C ALA A 192 1.96 3.70 8.41
N GLN A 193 3.05 3.78 7.60
CA GLN A 193 4.15 2.81 7.63
C GLN A 193 5.01 2.88 8.91
N LYS A 194 4.82 3.88 9.77
CA LYS A 194 5.46 3.94 11.08
C LYS A 194 4.74 3.18 12.18
N THR A 195 3.56 2.68 11.89
CA THR A 195 2.76 1.84 12.79
C THR A 195 2.67 0.44 12.21
N ILE A 196 3.28 -0.53 12.88
CA ILE A 196 3.40 -1.90 12.37
C ILE A 196 2.44 -2.81 13.10
N TYR A 197 1.68 -3.55 12.31
CA TYR A 197 0.72 -4.55 12.74
C TYR A 197 1.17 -5.95 12.32
N ALA A 198 0.71 -6.99 13.03
CA ALA A 198 1.00 -8.37 12.69
C ALA A 198 0.37 -8.74 11.32
N PRO A 199 1.15 -9.20 10.34
CA PRO A 199 0.64 -9.59 9.03
C PRO A 199 -0.14 -10.91 9.07
N ALA A 200 0.16 -11.76 10.07
CA ALA A 200 -0.46 -13.06 10.29
C ALA A 200 -0.50 -13.37 11.79
N GLU A 201 -1.26 -14.39 12.17
CA GLU A 201 -1.22 -14.96 13.51
C GLU A 201 0.09 -15.72 13.74
N GLY A 202 0.69 -15.59 14.93
CA GLY A 202 1.95 -16.27 15.24
C GLY A 202 2.49 -15.91 16.62
N ILE A 203 3.77 -16.26 16.84
CA ILE A 203 4.50 -15.96 18.06
C ILE A 203 5.60 -14.95 17.75
N ILE A 204 5.75 -13.93 18.59
CA ILE A 204 6.91 -13.04 18.52
C ILE A 204 8.16 -13.86 18.86
N PHE A 205 8.99 -14.11 17.87
CA PHE A 205 10.18 -14.94 18.04
C PHE A 205 11.27 -14.19 18.75
N ASP A 206 11.53 -12.95 18.31
CA ASP A 206 12.51 -12.06 18.96
C ASP A 206 12.14 -10.58 18.80
N THR A 207 12.70 -9.74 19.70
CA THR A 207 12.65 -8.29 19.65
C THR A 207 14.08 -7.75 19.66
N TYR A 208 14.44 -6.93 18.67
CA TYR A 208 15.82 -6.48 18.43
C TYR A 208 16.10 -5.09 18.98
N TYR A 209 15.05 -4.33 19.33
CA TYR A 209 15.12 -2.98 19.84
C TYR A 209 14.27 -2.82 21.10
N LEU A 210 14.68 -1.91 21.97
CA LEU A 210 13.92 -1.48 23.14
C LEU A 210 13.19 -0.17 22.87
N GLN A 211 12.14 0.09 23.64
CA GLN A 211 11.44 1.36 23.59
C GLN A 211 12.40 2.50 23.96
N GLY A 212 12.40 3.56 23.15
CA GLY A 212 13.30 4.71 23.26
C GLY A 212 14.53 4.65 22.34
N GLU A 213 14.83 3.50 21.74
CA GLU A 213 15.96 3.37 20.82
C GLU A 213 15.63 3.90 19.42
N TYR A 214 16.64 4.39 18.73
CA TYR A 214 16.55 4.83 17.34
C TYR A 214 16.68 3.64 16.39
N VAL A 215 15.70 3.48 15.50
CA VAL A 215 15.64 2.44 14.49
C VAL A 215 15.90 3.05 13.12
N ALA A 216 16.89 2.53 12.40
CA ALA A 216 17.14 2.94 11.03
C ALA A 216 16.06 2.37 10.07
N ALA A 217 15.92 3.00 8.89
CA ALA A 217 14.99 2.51 7.87
C ALA A 217 15.33 1.06 7.46
N GLN A 218 14.28 0.24 7.27
CA GLN A 218 14.38 -1.16 6.83
C GLN A 218 15.05 -2.11 7.84
N GLN A 219 15.35 -1.65 9.04
CA GLN A 219 15.87 -2.53 10.10
C GLN A 219 14.71 -3.23 10.81
N PRO A 220 14.79 -4.57 10.97
CA PRO A 220 13.75 -5.32 11.67
C PRO A 220 13.75 -4.97 13.16
N VAL A 221 12.60 -4.58 13.67
CA VAL A 221 12.39 -4.31 15.10
C VAL A 221 12.09 -5.59 15.86
N LEU A 222 11.37 -6.49 15.24
CA LEU A 222 11.02 -7.80 15.78
C LEU A 222 10.87 -8.84 14.68
N SER A 223 10.83 -10.11 15.07
CA SER A 223 10.54 -11.23 14.17
C SER A 223 9.31 -12.00 14.66
N LEU A 224 8.49 -12.42 13.69
CA LEU A 224 7.28 -13.19 13.89
C LEU A 224 7.44 -14.59 13.30
N LEU A 225 7.17 -15.61 14.08
CA LEU A 225 7.09 -16.99 13.62
C LEU A 225 5.63 -17.38 13.50
N THR A 226 5.20 -17.66 12.28
CA THR A 226 3.86 -18.18 12.02
C THR A 226 3.87 -19.72 12.00
N PRO A 227 2.77 -20.39 12.36
CA PRO A 227 2.68 -21.86 12.28
C PRO A 227 3.01 -22.39 10.89
N GLU A 228 2.60 -21.70 9.84
CA GLU A 228 2.83 -22.12 8.44
C GLU A 228 4.33 -22.15 8.06
N ASN A 229 5.16 -21.39 8.77
CA ASN A 229 6.59 -21.29 8.55
C ASN A 229 7.41 -22.27 9.41
N ILE A 230 6.75 -23.15 10.16
CA ILE A 230 7.39 -24.22 10.91
C ILE A 230 7.45 -25.45 10.02
N ARG A 231 8.66 -25.95 9.75
CA ARG A 231 8.96 -27.07 8.83
C ARG A 231 9.90 -28.07 9.47
N ILE A 232 10.02 -29.23 8.85
CA ILE A 232 11.11 -30.16 9.10
C ILE A 232 12.17 -29.93 8.04
N GLU A 233 13.41 -29.82 8.45
CA GLU A 233 14.58 -29.91 7.59
C GLU A 233 15.34 -31.21 7.93
N PHE A 234 15.57 -32.05 6.93
CA PHE A 234 16.32 -33.30 7.11
C PHE A 234 17.21 -33.58 5.92
N PHE A 235 18.18 -34.46 6.11
CA PHE A 235 19.26 -34.67 5.17
C PHE A 235 19.27 -36.10 4.67
N VAL A 236 19.29 -36.29 3.34
CA VAL A 236 19.18 -37.59 2.69
C VAL A 236 20.38 -37.84 1.78
N PRO A 237 21.10 -38.94 1.92
CA PRO A 237 22.16 -39.35 0.98
C PRO A 237 21.64 -39.54 -0.44
N LEU A 238 22.49 -39.31 -1.45
CA LEU A 238 22.19 -39.45 -2.88
C LEU A 238 21.49 -40.80 -3.23
N ALA A 239 21.89 -41.89 -2.57
CA ALA A 239 21.32 -43.21 -2.81
C ALA A 239 19.79 -43.31 -2.62
N PHE A 240 19.21 -42.39 -1.81
CA PHE A 240 17.76 -42.39 -1.51
C PHE A 240 17.00 -41.26 -2.18
N LEU A 241 17.71 -40.31 -2.80
CA LEU A 241 17.10 -39.12 -3.40
C LEU A 241 16.04 -39.46 -4.46
N ASN A 242 16.32 -40.48 -5.29
CA ASN A 242 15.42 -40.91 -6.37
C ASN A 242 14.07 -41.48 -5.87
N GLN A 243 13.97 -41.80 -4.58
CA GLN A 243 12.75 -42.32 -3.95
C GLN A 243 11.84 -41.21 -3.43
N LEU A 244 12.32 -39.97 -3.43
CA LEU A 244 11.61 -38.82 -2.90
C LEU A 244 10.94 -38.02 -4.02
N ARG A 245 9.75 -37.50 -3.70
CA ARG A 245 9.00 -36.61 -4.57
C ARG A 245 8.44 -35.44 -3.73
N VAL A 246 8.40 -34.23 -4.30
CA VAL A 246 7.64 -33.12 -3.74
C VAL A 246 6.15 -33.53 -3.70
N GLY A 247 5.48 -33.24 -2.58
CA GLY A 247 4.11 -33.67 -2.30
C GLY A 247 4.00 -35.04 -1.62
N GLN A 248 5.12 -35.81 -1.46
CA GLN A 248 5.11 -37.09 -0.78
C GLN A 248 4.90 -36.88 0.72
N GLN A 249 4.02 -37.71 1.29
CA GLN A 249 3.82 -37.78 2.74
C GLN A 249 4.91 -38.63 3.39
N ILE A 250 5.46 -38.13 4.48
CA ILE A 250 6.47 -38.80 5.31
C ILE A 250 6.01 -38.83 6.76
N SER A 251 6.55 -39.77 7.53
CA SER A 251 6.33 -39.81 8.98
C SER A 251 7.60 -39.42 9.72
N PHE A 252 7.42 -38.79 10.88
CA PHE A 252 8.55 -38.44 11.74
C PHE A 252 8.23 -38.62 13.22
N ALA A 253 9.25 -38.82 13.98
CA ALA A 253 9.20 -38.93 15.42
C ALA A 253 10.16 -37.88 16.03
N CYS A 254 9.85 -37.39 17.21
CA CYS A 254 10.74 -36.51 17.99
C CYS A 254 10.90 -37.04 19.40
N GLU A 255 11.98 -36.69 20.05
CA GLU A 255 12.19 -37.04 21.46
C GLU A 255 11.10 -36.36 22.33
N GLY A 256 10.37 -37.14 23.12
CA GLY A 256 9.23 -36.69 23.90
C GLY A 256 7.88 -36.65 23.16
N CYS A 257 7.85 -36.96 21.87
CA CYS A 257 6.59 -37.07 21.11
C CYS A 257 5.90 -38.41 21.40
N GLN A 258 4.62 -38.36 21.82
CA GLN A 258 3.86 -39.59 22.15
C GLN A 258 3.45 -40.44 20.90
N LYS A 259 3.41 -39.82 19.72
CA LYS A 259 2.96 -40.47 18.45
C LYS A 259 3.87 -40.06 17.29
N ARG A 260 3.90 -40.88 16.27
CA ARG A 260 4.45 -40.50 14.97
C ARG A 260 3.59 -39.42 14.35
N ASN A 261 4.23 -38.41 13.82
CA ASN A 261 3.58 -37.27 13.17
C ASN A 261 3.80 -37.35 11.65
N SER A 262 3.00 -36.61 10.89
CA SER A 262 3.09 -36.60 9.44
C SER A 262 3.56 -35.23 8.94
N ALA A 263 4.33 -35.26 7.85
CA ALA A 263 4.73 -34.06 7.11
C ALA A 263 4.69 -34.34 5.61
N ILE A 264 4.62 -33.29 4.81
CA ILE A 264 4.57 -33.37 3.34
C ILE A 264 5.82 -32.67 2.80
N ILE A 265 6.58 -33.38 1.96
CA ILE A 265 7.78 -32.83 1.32
C ILE A 265 7.38 -31.64 0.46
N SER A 266 7.94 -30.47 0.76
CA SER A 266 7.70 -29.24 0.03
C SER A 266 8.86 -28.81 -0.86
N TYR A 267 10.06 -29.24 -0.53
CA TYR A 267 11.27 -28.87 -1.26
C TYR A 267 12.33 -29.96 -1.17
N ILE A 268 13.03 -30.18 -2.28
CA ILE A 268 14.20 -31.04 -2.40
C ILE A 268 15.31 -30.16 -2.98
N SER A 269 16.44 -30.02 -2.28
CA SER A 269 17.57 -29.23 -2.77
C SER A 269 18.09 -29.79 -4.11
N PRO A 270 18.32 -28.94 -5.13
CA PRO A 270 18.96 -29.37 -6.36
C PRO A 270 20.45 -29.63 -6.17
N ASP A 271 21.07 -29.04 -5.15
CA ASP A 271 22.48 -29.11 -4.86
C ASP A 271 22.77 -29.99 -3.64
N ALA A 272 23.85 -30.76 -3.74
CA ALA A 272 24.36 -31.55 -2.62
C ALA A 272 25.13 -30.65 -1.66
N GLU A 273 24.97 -30.91 -0.37
CA GLU A 273 25.63 -30.19 0.72
C GLU A 273 26.41 -31.16 1.61
N TYR A 274 27.40 -30.64 2.32
CA TYR A 274 28.03 -31.38 3.40
C TYR A 274 27.12 -31.33 4.62
N LEU A 275 27.05 -32.44 5.38
CA LEU A 275 26.27 -32.49 6.63
C LEU A 275 26.68 -31.35 7.57
N PRO A 276 25.70 -30.53 8.06
CA PRO A 276 26.01 -29.51 9.04
C PRO A 276 26.63 -30.13 10.31
N PRO A 277 27.55 -29.39 11.01
CA PRO A 277 28.26 -29.91 12.17
C PRO A 277 27.38 -30.39 13.35
N LEU A 278 26.12 -29.98 13.38
CA LEU A 278 25.14 -30.35 14.42
C LEU A 278 24.65 -31.80 14.36
N VAL A 279 24.97 -32.53 13.29
CA VAL A 279 24.53 -33.92 13.08
C VAL A 279 25.76 -34.85 13.13
N TYR A 280 26.54 -34.80 14.20
CA TYR A 280 27.71 -35.64 14.37
C TYR A 280 27.36 -37.12 14.62
N SER A 281 27.62 -37.95 13.63
CA SER A 281 27.81 -39.38 13.79
C SER A 281 29.21 -39.73 13.27
N ARG A 282 29.90 -40.64 13.93
CA ARG A 282 31.29 -41.05 13.54
C ARG A 282 31.41 -41.60 12.11
N ASP A 283 30.30 -42.07 11.52
CA ASP A 283 30.24 -42.68 10.18
C ASP A 283 29.87 -41.72 9.05
N ASN A 284 29.51 -40.45 9.35
CA ASN A 284 28.92 -39.53 8.37
C ASN A 284 29.80 -38.35 7.90
N ASN A 285 31.08 -38.31 8.33
CA ASN A 285 31.95 -37.13 8.13
C ASN A 285 32.36 -36.82 6.69
N SER A 286 31.92 -37.58 5.68
CA SER A 286 32.34 -37.37 4.28
C SER A 286 31.27 -37.68 3.22
N LYS A 287 29.99 -37.75 3.60
CA LYS A 287 28.94 -38.07 2.62
C LYS A 287 28.17 -36.78 2.22
N LEU A 288 28.14 -36.52 0.92
CA LEU A 288 27.23 -35.55 0.32
C LEU A 288 25.78 -35.94 0.60
N VAL A 289 25.01 -34.97 1.07
CA VAL A 289 23.59 -35.15 1.37
C VAL A 289 22.77 -34.08 0.65
N PHE A 290 21.51 -34.34 0.48
CA PHE A 290 20.56 -33.38 -0.07
C PHE A 290 19.62 -32.91 1.04
N ARG A 291 19.43 -31.60 1.12
CA ARG A 291 18.51 -30.98 2.07
C ARG A 291 17.08 -31.13 1.58
N ILE A 292 16.21 -31.63 2.44
CA ILE A 292 14.79 -31.81 2.17
C ILE A 292 14.02 -30.98 3.19
N LYS A 293 13.04 -30.21 2.73
CA LYS A 293 12.10 -29.50 3.61
C LYS A 293 10.72 -30.09 3.49
N ALA A 294 10.02 -30.23 4.61
CA ALA A 294 8.67 -30.77 4.65
C ALA A 294 7.76 -29.94 5.57
N HIS A 295 6.55 -29.66 5.14
CA HIS A 295 5.53 -29.01 5.94
C HIS A 295 4.91 -29.98 6.94
N ILE A 296 4.85 -29.56 8.20
CA ILE A 296 4.25 -30.34 9.29
C ILE A 296 2.73 -30.16 9.25
N THR A 297 1.97 -31.24 9.38
CA THR A 297 0.50 -31.18 9.36
C THR A 297 -0.07 -30.40 10.57
N ASN A 298 0.55 -30.53 11.75
CA ASN A 298 0.17 -29.82 12.97
C ASN A 298 1.39 -29.05 13.55
N PRO A 299 1.79 -27.94 12.96
CA PRO A 299 3.05 -27.27 13.27
C PRO A 299 3.11 -26.66 14.68
N THR A 300 1.97 -26.29 15.28
CA THR A 300 1.89 -25.63 16.60
C THR A 300 2.42 -26.48 17.76
N LEU A 301 2.57 -27.79 17.57
CA LEU A 301 3.09 -28.73 18.57
C LEU A 301 4.63 -28.74 18.66
N PHE A 302 5.31 -28.12 17.69
CA PHE A 302 6.76 -28.22 17.54
C PHE A 302 7.43 -26.87 17.71
N LYS A 303 8.69 -26.92 18.18
CA LYS A 303 9.51 -25.71 18.35
C LYS A 303 10.74 -25.77 17.44
N PRO A 304 11.14 -24.66 16.82
CA PRO A 304 12.39 -24.59 16.08
C PRO A 304 13.58 -25.08 16.91
N GLY A 305 14.48 -25.82 16.26
CA GLY A 305 15.62 -26.46 16.89
C GLY A 305 15.37 -27.85 17.47
N GLN A 306 14.12 -28.31 17.51
CA GLN A 306 13.79 -29.65 18.04
C GLN A 306 14.27 -30.76 17.06
N PRO A 307 15.09 -31.73 17.53
CA PRO A 307 15.57 -32.83 16.69
C PRO A 307 14.43 -33.77 16.35
N VAL A 308 14.45 -34.29 15.12
CA VAL A 308 13.46 -35.24 14.61
C VAL A 308 14.14 -36.40 13.84
N MET A 309 13.49 -37.57 13.86
CA MET A 309 13.85 -38.71 13.05
C MET A 309 12.75 -38.96 12.00
N VAL A 310 13.09 -38.73 10.76
CA VAL A 310 12.18 -38.91 9.60
C VAL A 310 12.27 -40.33 9.11
N THR A 311 11.13 -40.95 8.85
CA THR A 311 10.97 -42.30 8.27
C THR A 311 10.26 -42.18 6.93
N LEU A 312 10.88 -42.78 5.90
CA LEU A 312 10.32 -42.83 4.55
C LEU A 312 9.46 -44.07 4.39
#